data_d7502f45fede7e7bb5d42980c3536ffb
#
_entry.id   d7502f45fede7e7bb5d42980c3536ffb
#
_cell.length_a   1.000
_cell.length_b   1.000
_cell.length_c   1.000
_cell.angle_alpha   90.00
_cell.angle_beta   90.00
_cell.angle_gamma   90.00
#
_symmetry.space_group_name_H-M   'P 1'
#
loop_
_entity.id
_entity.type
_entity.pdbx_description
1 polymer ?
#
loop_
_entity_poly.entity_id
_entity_poly.type
_entity_poly.pdbx_seq_one_letter_code
_entity_poly.pdbx_strand_id
1 'polypeptide(L)'
;ITALRNKYPAWANIIKNRHKKKNIDVIVEKSVTGDTILKVKKNGKILYLNGKYAPDEVGKQWIKKQGKIDAYATIVILGISNGVHIKQIMESAPKTCNILIYEPSFELFRREMEEVDLSFLFAMDIPVGIVIEGLNENELSAYINIMITYDNMTLMKFYLSGNYDVLFPEQVKKLVKELKDHIEEESIRWNTLVRYTDVKAKNTFYNLPY
;
A
#
# COMPACT_ATOMS: atom_id res chain seq x y z
N ILE A 1 13.63 -12.43 6.78
CA ILE A 1 13.55 -13.40 5.65
C ILE A 1 12.79 -14.68 6.04
N THR A 2 12.91 -15.20 7.27
CA THR A 2 12.23 -16.46 7.68
C THR A 2 10.70 -16.34 7.58
N ALA A 3 10.09 -15.29 8.13
CA ALA A 3 8.66 -15.04 8.04
C ALA A 3 8.17 -14.90 6.58
N LEU A 4 8.95 -14.21 5.74
CA LEU A 4 8.67 -14.11 4.31
C LEU A 4 8.69 -15.47 3.62
N ARG A 5 9.68 -16.34 3.95
CA ARG A 5 9.79 -17.66 3.36
C ARG A 5 8.57 -18.55 3.67
N ASN A 6 8.02 -18.41 4.86
CA ASN A 6 6.85 -19.20 5.27
C ASN A 6 5.59 -18.80 4.49
N LYS A 7 5.40 -17.51 4.22
CA LYS A 7 4.19 -16.98 3.55
C LYS A 7 4.37 -16.86 2.03
N TYR A 8 5.56 -16.46 1.56
CA TYR A 8 5.90 -16.22 0.16
C TYR A 8 7.23 -16.88 -0.21
N PRO A 9 7.31 -18.21 -0.31
CA PRO A 9 8.57 -18.94 -0.57
C PRO A 9 9.20 -18.54 -1.92
N ALA A 10 8.40 -18.27 -2.94
CA ALA A 10 8.86 -17.80 -4.24
C ALA A 10 9.60 -16.45 -4.14
N TRP A 11 9.04 -15.49 -3.38
CA TRP A 11 9.67 -14.20 -3.17
C TRP A 11 10.99 -14.31 -2.43
N ALA A 12 11.04 -15.15 -1.38
CA ALA A 12 12.27 -15.39 -0.63
C ALA A 12 13.39 -15.94 -1.52
N ASN A 13 13.06 -16.82 -2.47
CA ASN A 13 14.01 -17.35 -3.44
C ASN A 13 14.48 -16.29 -4.44
N ILE A 14 13.57 -15.45 -4.94
CA ILE A 14 13.92 -14.35 -5.86
C ILE A 14 14.84 -13.34 -5.17
N ILE A 15 14.51 -12.93 -3.93
CA ILE A 15 15.31 -11.98 -3.15
C ILE A 15 16.72 -12.52 -2.92
N LYS A 16 16.85 -13.82 -2.64
CA LYS A 16 18.15 -14.47 -2.39
C LYS A 16 18.99 -14.59 -3.66
N ASN A 17 18.38 -14.93 -4.79
CA ASN A 17 19.08 -15.35 -6.01
C ASN A 17 19.26 -14.24 -7.04
N ARG A 18 18.47 -13.15 -6.99
CA ARG A 18 18.57 -12.05 -7.93
C ARG A 18 19.83 -11.24 -7.68
N HIS A 19 20.66 -11.07 -8.70
CA HIS A 19 21.88 -10.27 -8.59
C HIS A 19 21.61 -8.83 -8.16
N LYS A 20 22.44 -8.32 -7.22
CA LYS A 20 22.35 -6.95 -6.74
C LYS A 20 22.60 -5.96 -7.87
N LYS A 21 21.57 -5.28 -8.34
CA LYS A 21 21.75 -4.12 -9.20
C LYS A 21 22.04 -2.91 -8.30
N LYS A 22 23.19 -2.25 -8.48
CA LYS A 22 23.57 -1.04 -7.71
C LYS A 22 22.83 0.22 -8.21
N ASN A 23 21.52 0.14 -8.40
CA ASN A 23 20.77 1.28 -8.94
C ASN A 23 20.31 2.26 -7.86
N ILE A 24 20.34 1.86 -6.59
CA ILE A 24 19.90 2.67 -5.46
C ILE A 24 20.98 2.59 -4.38
N ASP A 25 21.51 3.75 -4.00
CA ASP A 25 22.50 3.88 -2.92
C ASP A 25 21.75 4.14 -1.60
N VAL A 26 21.48 3.06 -0.85
CA VAL A 26 20.78 3.10 0.43
C VAL A 26 21.78 3.22 1.56
N ILE A 27 21.62 4.27 2.37
CA ILE A 27 22.40 4.52 3.58
C ILE A 27 21.52 4.20 4.78
N VAL A 28 22.08 3.47 5.74
CA VAL A 28 21.42 3.05 6.98
C VAL A 28 22.04 3.77 8.16
N GLU A 29 21.24 4.34 9.02
CA GLU A 29 21.70 4.91 10.30
C GLU A 29 20.67 4.64 11.41
N LYS A 30 21.01 5.00 12.64
CA LYS A 30 20.07 4.96 13.77
C LYS A 30 19.56 6.36 14.09
N SER A 31 18.26 6.44 14.41
CA SER A 31 17.65 7.65 14.96
C SER A 31 18.09 7.91 16.38
N VAL A 32 17.74 9.05 16.93
CA VAL A 32 17.92 9.37 18.35
C VAL A 32 17.15 8.39 19.25
N THR A 33 16.05 7.86 18.76
CA THR A 33 15.20 6.86 19.44
C THR A 33 15.67 5.42 19.24
N GLY A 34 16.74 5.20 18.45
CA GLY A 34 17.32 3.88 18.19
C GLY A 34 16.71 3.15 16.99
N ASP A 35 15.68 3.73 16.35
CA ASP A 35 15.05 3.14 15.17
C ASP A 35 15.97 3.19 13.96
N THR A 36 15.80 2.23 13.04
CA THR A 36 16.54 2.25 11.78
C THR A 36 16.01 3.35 10.88
N ILE A 37 16.90 4.22 10.41
CA ILE A 37 16.62 5.24 9.41
C ILE A 37 17.22 4.80 8.08
N LEU A 38 16.39 4.82 7.04
CA LEU A 38 16.80 4.56 5.67
C LEU A 38 16.86 5.88 4.88
N LYS A 39 17.95 6.06 4.16
CA LYS A 39 18.17 7.23 3.29
C LYS A 39 18.61 6.74 1.93
N VAL A 40 18.25 7.48 0.90
CA VAL A 40 18.71 7.21 -0.48
C VAL A 40 19.48 8.40 -0.99
N LYS A 41 20.66 8.13 -1.57
CA LYS A 41 21.43 9.15 -2.28
C LYS A 41 20.99 9.17 -3.74
N LYS A 42 20.46 10.30 -4.19
CA LYS A 42 20.03 10.52 -5.58
C LYS A 42 20.51 11.92 -6.04
N ASN A 43 21.22 11.95 -7.17
CA ASN A 43 21.70 13.22 -7.76
C ASN A 43 22.48 14.12 -6.77
N GLY A 44 23.35 13.52 -5.95
CA GLY A 44 24.15 14.23 -4.94
C GLY A 44 23.37 14.65 -3.69
N LYS A 45 22.06 14.48 -3.63
CA LYS A 45 21.22 14.76 -2.46
C LYS A 45 20.94 13.50 -1.65
N ILE A 46 20.80 13.65 -0.34
CA ILE A 46 20.38 12.59 0.58
C ILE A 46 18.92 12.83 0.93
N LEU A 47 18.09 11.84 0.63
CA LEU A 47 16.65 11.83 0.87
C LEU A 47 16.30 10.81 1.93
N TYR A 48 15.63 11.22 2.99
CA TYR A 48 15.17 10.36 4.07
C TYR A 48 13.87 9.67 3.67
N LEU A 49 13.79 8.35 3.87
CA LEU A 49 12.59 7.56 3.61
C LEU A 49 11.60 7.59 4.78
N ASN A 50 12.08 7.98 5.95
CA ASN A 50 11.29 8.11 7.18
C ASN A 50 11.77 9.30 8.00
N GLY A 51 11.11 9.58 9.11
CA GLY A 51 11.46 10.70 9.99
C GLY A 51 12.90 10.59 10.50
N LYS A 52 13.66 11.66 10.36
CA LYS A 52 15.09 11.69 10.74
C LYS A 52 15.31 11.51 12.25
N TYR A 53 14.46 12.09 13.07
CA TYR A 53 14.65 12.15 14.52
C TYR A 53 13.78 11.13 15.28
N ALA A 54 12.51 11.05 14.92
CA ALA A 54 11.51 10.20 15.54
C ALA A 54 10.65 9.54 14.45
N PRO A 55 11.11 8.45 13.83
CA PRO A 55 10.38 7.78 12.75
C PRO A 55 8.98 7.31 13.17
N ASP A 56 8.81 6.95 14.45
CA ASP A 56 7.55 6.49 15.00
C ASP A 56 6.48 7.60 15.12
N GLU A 57 6.87 8.86 15.24
CA GLU A 57 5.91 9.98 15.33
C GLU A 57 5.20 10.24 14.00
N VAL A 58 5.81 9.91 12.86
CA VAL A 58 5.24 10.21 11.55
C VAL A 58 3.94 9.44 11.32
N GLY A 59 3.93 8.14 11.61
CA GLY A 59 2.73 7.32 11.50
C GLY A 59 1.64 7.73 12.49
N LYS A 60 2.01 8.03 13.75
CA LYS A 60 1.08 8.52 14.78
C LYS A 60 0.41 9.83 14.36
N GLN A 61 1.19 10.78 13.83
CA GLN A 61 0.65 12.05 13.34
C GLN A 61 -0.31 11.86 12.17
N TRP A 62 -0.01 10.95 11.24
CA TRP A 62 -0.91 10.65 10.14
C TRP A 62 -2.23 10.07 10.66
N ILE A 63 -2.17 9.06 11.56
CA ILE A 63 -3.35 8.47 12.18
C ILE A 63 -4.20 9.54 12.88
N LYS A 64 -3.56 10.41 13.68
CA LYS A 64 -4.23 11.52 14.35
C LYS A 64 -4.92 12.47 13.37
N LYS A 65 -4.29 12.75 12.23
CA LYS A 65 -4.85 13.58 11.14
C LYS A 65 -6.07 12.94 10.48
N GLN A 66 -6.05 11.63 10.28
CA GLN A 66 -7.18 10.92 9.67
C GLN A 66 -8.40 10.86 10.61
N GLY A 67 -8.20 11.06 11.91
CA GLY A 67 -9.24 10.86 12.91
C GLY A 67 -9.60 9.38 13.05
N LYS A 68 -10.89 9.09 13.19
CA LYS A 68 -11.37 7.69 13.23
C LYS A 68 -11.27 7.07 11.83
N ILE A 69 -10.61 5.93 11.75
CA ILE A 69 -10.62 5.11 10.55
C ILE A 69 -11.91 4.28 10.55
N ASP A 70 -12.68 4.40 9.48
CA ASP A 70 -13.93 3.68 9.34
C ASP A 70 -13.68 2.17 9.16
N ALA A 71 -14.61 1.36 9.67
CA ALA A 71 -14.64 -0.07 9.37
C ALA A 71 -14.79 -0.28 7.85
N TYR A 72 -14.12 -1.31 7.33
CA TYR A 72 -14.08 -1.65 5.90
C TYR A 72 -13.34 -0.64 5.00
N ALA A 73 -12.74 0.40 5.55
CA ALA A 73 -11.88 1.29 4.77
C ALA A 73 -10.71 0.55 4.14
N THR A 74 -10.28 0.99 2.96
CA THR A 74 -9.02 0.54 2.36
C THR A 74 -7.95 1.60 2.58
N ILE A 75 -6.83 1.19 3.19
CA ILE A 75 -5.67 2.05 3.42
C ILE A 75 -4.59 1.68 2.42
N VAL A 76 -4.32 2.58 1.49
CA VAL A 76 -3.24 2.43 0.51
C VAL A 76 -1.98 3.08 1.05
N ILE A 77 -0.91 2.31 1.20
CA ILE A 77 0.38 2.77 1.72
C ILE A 77 1.42 2.68 0.61
N LEU A 78 2.00 3.81 0.25
CA LEU A 78 3.11 3.88 -0.70
C LEU A 78 4.42 4.01 0.05
N GLY A 79 5.27 2.99 -0.09
CA GLY A 79 6.59 2.90 0.51
C GLY A 79 6.61 2.20 1.87
N ILE A 80 7.46 1.18 1.98
CA ILE A 80 7.64 0.37 3.20
C ILE A 80 8.59 1.08 4.17
N SER A 81 9.71 1.59 3.66
CA SER A 81 10.74 2.24 4.49
C SER A 81 11.18 1.34 5.67
N ASN A 82 11.19 1.87 6.89
CA ASN A 82 11.48 1.07 8.09
C ASN A 82 10.27 0.35 8.69
N GLY A 83 9.10 0.44 8.06
CA GLY A 83 7.88 -0.26 8.46
C GLY A 83 7.17 0.26 9.71
N VAL A 84 7.78 1.16 10.49
CA VAL A 84 7.22 1.64 11.77
C VAL A 84 5.84 2.27 11.57
N HIS A 85 5.67 3.12 10.56
CA HIS A 85 4.39 3.75 10.23
C HIS A 85 3.33 2.72 9.81
N ILE A 86 3.73 1.68 9.08
CA ILE A 86 2.82 0.60 8.66
C ILE A 86 2.31 -0.13 9.89
N LYS A 87 3.23 -0.52 10.79
CA LYS A 87 2.87 -1.20 12.04
C LYS A 87 1.86 -0.39 12.84
N GLN A 88 2.11 0.91 13.03
CA GLN A 88 1.22 1.82 13.75
C GLN A 88 -0.16 1.97 13.09
N ILE A 89 -0.20 2.08 11.75
CA ILE A 89 -1.45 2.12 10.99
C ILE A 89 -2.23 0.82 11.20
N MET A 90 -1.56 -0.33 11.09
CA MET A 90 -2.18 -1.65 11.27
C MET A 90 -2.71 -1.87 12.69
N GLU A 91 -1.98 -1.42 13.71
CA GLU A 91 -2.41 -1.49 15.12
C GLU A 91 -3.61 -0.58 15.42
N SER A 92 -3.75 0.52 14.69
CA SER A 92 -4.80 1.53 14.89
C SER A 92 -6.04 1.30 14.03
N ALA A 93 -5.91 0.61 12.91
CA ALA A 93 -7.00 0.34 11.98
C ALA A 93 -7.91 -0.77 12.51
N PRO A 94 -9.24 -0.66 12.28
CA PRO A 94 -10.16 -1.79 12.51
C PRO A 94 -9.72 -3.04 11.74
N LYS A 95 -9.89 -4.22 12.34
CA LYS A 95 -9.51 -5.51 11.70
C LYS A 95 -10.28 -5.81 10.41
N THR A 96 -11.37 -5.10 10.16
CA THR A 96 -12.17 -5.19 8.93
C THR A 96 -11.65 -4.33 7.79
N CYS A 97 -10.63 -3.51 8.03
CA CYS A 97 -9.97 -2.73 6.98
C CYS A 97 -9.13 -3.60 6.05
N ASN A 98 -8.98 -3.16 4.81
CA ASN A 98 -7.98 -3.69 3.89
C ASN A 98 -6.75 -2.79 3.90
N ILE A 99 -5.56 -3.37 3.75
CA ILE A 99 -4.31 -2.62 3.61
C ILE A 99 -3.62 -3.03 2.32
N LEU A 100 -3.43 -2.09 1.40
CA LEU A 100 -2.65 -2.26 0.19
C LEU A 100 -1.32 -1.52 0.33
N ILE A 101 -0.22 -2.26 0.35
CA ILE A 101 1.13 -1.73 0.41
C ILE A 101 1.75 -1.80 -0.98
N TYR A 102 2.21 -0.68 -1.49
CA TYR A 102 2.93 -0.60 -2.76
C TYR A 102 4.35 -0.10 -2.52
N GLU A 103 5.34 -0.95 -2.83
CA GLU A 103 6.75 -0.60 -2.79
C GLU A 103 7.28 -0.39 -4.22
N PRO A 104 7.68 0.82 -4.59
CA PRO A 104 8.02 1.19 -5.96
C PRO A 104 9.38 0.67 -6.44
N SER A 105 10.10 -0.10 -5.61
CA SER A 105 11.43 -0.60 -5.98
C SER A 105 11.79 -1.93 -5.33
N PHE A 106 12.00 -2.96 -6.15
CA PHE A 106 12.51 -4.25 -5.67
C PHE A 106 13.86 -4.13 -4.94
N GLU A 107 14.76 -3.27 -5.43
CA GLU A 107 16.09 -3.13 -4.82
C GLU A 107 16.00 -2.44 -3.45
N LEU A 108 15.08 -1.47 -3.31
CA LEU A 108 14.82 -0.85 -2.02
C LEU A 108 14.17 -1.85 -1.06
N PHE A 109 13.12 -2.55 -1.49
CA PHE A 109 12.47 -3.60 -0.70
C PHE A 109 13.46 -4.64 -0.17
N ARG A 110 14.38 -5.08 -1.02
CA ARG A 110 15.42 -6.03 -0.58
C ARG A 110 16.28 -5.46 0.53
N ARG A 111 16.71 -4.18 0.40
CA ARG A 111 17.50 -3.51 1.44
C ARG A 111 16.69 -3.34 2.73
N GLU A 112 15.43 -2.99 2.63
CA GLU A 112 14.52 -2.91 3.78
C GLU A 112 14.44 -4.27 4.51
N MET A 113 14.28 -5.36 3.77
CA MET A 113 14.24 -6.72 4.31
C MET A 113 15.58 -7.19 4.90
N GLU A 114 16.72 -6.65 4.45
CA GLU A 114 18.04 -6.93 5.00
C GLU A 114 18.30 -6.16 6.32
N GLU A 115 17.82 -4.91 6.43
CA GLU A 115 18.19 -3.95 7.48
C GLU A 115 17.12 -3.78 8.57
N VAL A 116 15.87 -4.14 8.28
CA VAL A 116 14.73 -3.92 9.17
C VAL A 116 13.96 -5.21 9.41
N ASP A 117 13.45 -5.38 10.63
CA ASP A 117 12.52 -6.47 10.93
C ASP A 117 11.11 -6.11 10.45
N LEU A 118 10.78 -6.60 9.28
CA LEU A 118 9.46 -6.49 8.66
C LEU A 118 8.61 -7.75 8.83
N SER A 119 8.94 -8.63 9.77
CA SER A 119 8.22 -9.91 9.99
C SER A 119 6.74 -9.70 10.30
N PHE A 120 6.38 -8.60 10.94
CA PHE A 120 5.00 -8.25 11.25
C PHE A 120 4.10 -8.14 10.00
N LEU A 121 4.63 -7.73 8.84
CA LEU A 121 3.86 -7.66 7.59
C LEU A 121 3.28 -9.01 7.16
N PHE A 122 3.86 -10.09 7.63
CA PHE A 122 3.49 -11.46 7.25
C PHE A 122 2.70 -12.19 8.34
N ALA A 123 2.56 -11.60 9.53
CA ALA A 123 1.98 -12.24 10.71
C ALA A 123 0.61 -11.68 11.14
N MET A 124 0.05 -10.71 10.40
CA MET A 124 -1.13 -9.98 10.86
C MET A 124 -2.46 -10.57 10.39
N ASP A 125 -3.50 -10.37 11.22
CA ASP A 125 -4.89 -10.83 10.99
C ASP A 125 -5.72 -9.90 10.09
N ILE A 126 -5.14 -8.78 9.62
CA ILE A 126 -5.79 -7.84 8.69
C ILE A 126 -5.48 -8.28 7.26
N PRO A 127 -6.43 -8.21 6.33
CA PRO A 127 -6.16 -8.45 4.91
C PRO A 127 -5.11 -7.47 4.36
N VAL A 128 -3.95 -7.99 4.00
CA VAL A 128 -2.83 -7.19 3.46
C VAL A 128 -2.47 -7.68 2.07
N GLY A 129 -2.57 -6.79 1.09
CA GLY A 129 -1.96 -6.93 -0.24
C GLY A 129 -0.61 -6.22 -0.26
N ILE A 130 0.41 -6.89 -0.77
CA ILE A 130 1.74 -6.30 -0.94
C ILE A 130 2.13 -6.39 -2.40
N VAL A 131 2.38 -5.25 -3.01
CA VAL A 131 2.83 -5.14 -4.40
C VAL A 131 4.19 -4.46 -4.42
N ILE A 132 5.14 -5.10 -5.09
CA ILE A 132 6.52 -4.64 -5.20
C ILE A 132 6.86 -4.53 -6.67
N GLU A 133 7.21 -3.33 -7.11
CA GLU A 133 7.62 -3.08 -8.50
C GLU A 133 8.88 -3.88 -8.83
N GLY A 134 8.85 -4.62 -9.94
CA GLY A 134 9.91 -5.55 -10.34
C GLY A 134 9.83 -6.94 -9.70
N LEU A 135 8.77 -7.24 -8.94
CA LEU A 135 8.53 -8.57 -8.35
C LEU A 135 7.14 -9.12 -8.69
N ASN A 136 6.08 -8.38 -8.39
CA ASN A 136 4.69 -8.76 -8.60
C ASN A 136 3.78 -7.57 -8.98
N GLU A 137 4.32 -6.59 -9.69
CA GLU A 137 3.60 -5.40 -10.13
C GLU A 137 2.37 -5.68 -10.99
N ASN A 138 2.34 -6.83 -11.65
CA ASN A 138 1.19 -7.31 -12.42
C ASN A 138 -0.03 -7.69 -11.55
N GLU A 139 0.15 -7.84 -10.25
CA GLU A 139 -0.92 -8.12 -9.29
C GLU A 139 -1.63 -6.84 -8.79
N LEU A 140 -1.09 -5.64 -9.08
CA LEU A 140 -1.60 -4.37 -8.55
C LEU A 140 -3.08 -4.17 -8.86
N SER A 141 -3.48 -4.29 -10.12
CA SER A 141 -4.88 -4.12 -10.53
C SER A 141 -5.80 -5.16 -9.87
N ALA A 142 -5.33 -6.40 -9.67
CA ALA A 142 -6.10 -7.42 -8.98
C ALA A 142 -6.34 -7.07 -7.51
N TYR A 143 -5.31 -6.58 -6.79
CA TYR A 143 -5.48 -6.12 -5.41
C TYR A 143 -6.39 -4.90 -5.31
N ILE A 144 -6.25 -3.92 -6.21
CA ILE A 144 -7.14 -2.75 -6.27
C ILE A 144 -8.60 -3.21 -6.44
N ASN A 145 -8.88 -4.09 -7.41
CA ASN A 145 -10.22 -4.59 -7.69
C ASN A 145 -10.86 -5.36 -6.51
N ILE A 146 -10.05 -6.09 -5.73
CA ILE A 146 -10.54 -6.88 -4.59
C ILE A 146 -10.74 -5.99 -3.35
N MET A 147 -9.86 -5.04 -3.12
CA MET A 147 -9.81 -4.26 -1.88
C MET A 147 -10.61 -2.96 -1.94
N ILE A 148 -10.78 -2.39 -3.13
CA ILE A 148 -11.52 -1.14 -3.33
C ILE A 148 -12.76 -1.45 -4.16
N THR A 149 -13.91 -1.40 -3.52
CA THR A 149 -15.22 -1.64 -4.12
C THR A 149 -16.05 -0.38 -4.04
N TYR A 150 -17.18 -0.35 -4.72
CA TYR A 150 -18.11 0.76 -4.62
C TYR A 150 -18.48 1.11 -3.17
N ASP A 151 -18.66 0.10 -2.31
CA ASP A 151 -19.11 0.29 -0.93
C ASP A 151 -18.06 0.98 -0.04
N ASN A 152 -16.77 0.85 -0.38
CA ASN A 152 -15.69 1.37 0.45
C ASN A 152 -14.75 2.38 -0.24
N MET A 153 -14.92 2.65 -1.54
CA MET A 153 -14.02 3.56 -2.28
C MET A 153 -13.99 4.98 -1.70
N THR A 154 -15.12 5.46 -1.13
CA THR A 154 -15.20 6.78 -0.48
C THR A 154 -14.51 6.81 0.89
N LEU A 155 -14.27 5.65 1.50
CA LEU A 155 -13.59 5.49 2.78
C LEU A 155 -12.08 5.31 2.62
N MET A 156 -11.59 5.26 1.38
CA MET A 156 -10.17 5.04 1.10
C MET A 156 -9.30 6.11 1.75
N LYS A 157 -8.20 5.66 2.35
CA LYS A 157 -7.14 6.51 2.92
C LYS A 157 -5.84 6.25 2.18
N PHE A 158 -5.06 7.29 1.97
CA PHE A 158 -3.77 7.20 1.29
C PHE A 158 -2.64 7.69 2.21
N TYR A 159 -1.62 6.87 2.38
CA TYR A 159 -0.38 7.22 3.08
C TYR A 159 0.78 7.19 2.10
N LEU A 160 1.55 8.26 2.06
CA LEU A 160 2.79 8.37 1.30
C LEU A 160 3.96 8.45 2.28
N SER A 161 4.88 7.49 2.21
CA SER A 161 6.14 7.54 2.97
C SER A 161 7.04 8.67 2.47
N GLY A 162 7.87 9.21 3.36
CA GLY A 162 8.67 10.41 3.09
C GLY A 162 9.56 10.30 1.85
N ASN A 163 9.57 11.30 0.99
CA ASN A 163 10.37 11.43 -0.23
C ASN A 163 10.20 10.33 -1.31
N TYR A 164 9.25 9.43 -1.18
CA TYR A 164 9.00 8.42 -2.22
C TYR A 164 8.48 9.03 -3.53
N ASP A 165 7.75 10.14 -3.46
CA ASP A 165 7.31 10.92 -4.61
C ASP A 165 8.49 11.53 -5.39
N VAL A 166 9.52 11.96 -4.68
CA VAL A 166 10.76 12.51 -5.28
C VAL A 166 11.63 11.40 -5.85
N LEU A 167 11.69 10.25 -5.16
CA LEU A 167 12.52 9.12 -5.57
C LEU A 167 11.93 8.34 -6.74
N PHE A 168 10.61 8.14 -6.74
CA PHE A 168 9.89 7.25 -7.65
C PHE A 168 8.66 7.92 -8.29
N PRO A 169 8.80 9.11 -8.92
CA PRO A 169 7.67 9.89 -9.41
C PRO A 169 6.81 9.15 -10.43
N GLU A 170 7.42 8.31 -11.27
CA GLU A 170 6.67 7.57 -12.29
C GLU A 170 5.82 6.44 -11.68
N GLN A 171 6.36 5.73 -10.69
CA GLN A 171 5.63 4.69 -9.97
C GLN A 171 4.50 5.28 -9.12
N VAL A 172 4.71 6.44 -8.51
CA VAL A 172 3.67 7.18 -7.79
C VAL A 172 2.54 7.58 -8.73
N LYS A 173 2.88 8.15 -9.91
CA LYS A 173 1.88 8.51 -10.93
C LYS A 173 1.10 7.28 -11.42
N LYS A 174 1.81 6.16 -11.66
CA LYS A 174 1.19 4.89 -12.06
C LYS A 174 0.15 4.44 -11.04
N LEU A 175 0.54 4.32 -9.76
CA LEU A 175 -0.38 3.92 -8.69
C LEU A 175 -1.58 4.86 -8.58
N VAL A 176 -1.35 6.17 -8.55
CA VAL A 176 -2.43 7.17 -8.44
C VAL A 176 -3.36 7.10 -9.64
N LYS A 177 -2.83 6.87 -10.85
CA LYS A 177 -3.65 6.70 -12.05
C LYS A 177 -4.51 5.45 -11.95
N GLU A 178 -3.93 4.29 -11.62
CA GLU A 178 -4.68 3.03 -11.49
C GLU A 178 -5.79 3.13 -10.44
N LEU A 179 -5.53 3.79 -9.30
CA LEU A 179 -6.56 4.03 -8.29
C LEU A 179 -7.70 4.91 -8.80
N LYS A 180 -7.40 5.99 -9.52
CA LYS A 180 -8.40 6.89 -10.10
C LYS A 180 -9.24 6.20 -11.15
N ASP A 181 -8.58 5.54 -12.11
CA ASP A 181 -9.26 4.83 -13.20
C ASP A 181 -10.23 3.79 -12.61
N HIS A 182 -9.80 3.02 -11.60
CA HIS A 182 -10.65 2.03 -10.94
C HIS A 182 -11.86 2.67 -10.22
N ILE A 183 -11.67 3.77 -9.48
CA ILE A 183 -12.77 4.48 -8.80
C ILE A 183 -13.78 5.00 -9.81
N GLU A 184 -13.33 5.54 -10.94
CA GLU A 184 -14.20 6.00 -12.03
C GLU A 184 -14.99 4.84 -12.64
N GLU A 185 -14.34 3.70 -12.92
CA GLU A 185 -14.99 2.49 -13.44
C GLU A 185 -16.04 1.93 -12.48
N GLU A 186 -15.74 1.82 -11.19
CA GLU A 186 -16.69 1.36 -10.16
C GLU A 186 -17.92 2.29 -10.08
N SER A 187 -17.72 3.60 -10.16
CA SER A 187 -18.79 4.59 -10.15
C SER A 187 -19.71 4.45 -11.36
N ILE A 188 -19.13 4.25 -12.55
CA ILE A 188 -19.89 4.03 -13.79
C ILE A 188 -20.66 2.71 -13.73
N ARG A 189 -20.01 1.64 -13.28
CA ARG A 189 -20.62 0.31 -13.16
C ARG A 189 -21.84 0.35 -12.24
N TRP A 190 -21.72 0.99 -11.08
CA TRP A 190 -22.82 1.15 -10.12
C TRP A 190 -23.99 1.95 -10.70
N ASN A 191 -23.71 3.11 -11.31
CA ASN A 191 -24.75 3.93 -11.93
C ASN A 191 -25.51 3.18 -13.01
N THR A 192 -24.79 2.36 -13.80
CA THR A 192 -25.40 1.52 -14.83
C THR A 192 -26.29 0.44 -14.22
N LEU A 193 -25.83 -0.22 -13.17
CA LEU A 193 -26.57 -1.26 -12.45
C LEU A 193 -27.87 -0.69 -11.86
N VAL A 194 -27.81 0.46 -11.20
CA VAL A 194 -28.99 1.12 -10.60
C VAL A 194 -30.00 1.44 -11.68
N ARG A 195 -29.58 2.07 -12.79
CA ARG A 195 -30.48 2.40 -13.92
C ARG A 195 -31.12 1.15 -14.51
N TYR A 196 -30.34 0.07 -14.69
CA TYR A 196 -30.84 -1.17 -15.24
C TYR A 196 -31.85 -1.85 -14.31
N THR A 197 -31.62 -1.80 -13.00
CA THR A 197 -32.52 -2.36 -11.97
C THR A 197 -33.85 -1.59 -11.95
N ASP A 198 -33.80 -0.26 -12.04
CA ASP A 198 -34.99 0.59 -12.13
C ASP A 198 -35.85 0.25 -13.36
N VAL A 199 -35.20 0.09 -14.53
CA VAL A 199 -35.91 -0.27 -15.78
C VAL A 199 -36.54 -1.66 -15.66
N LYS A 200 -35.82 -2.64 -15.10
CA LYS A 200 -36.33 -3.98 -14.88
C LYS A 200 -37.50 -4.01 -13.91
N ALA A 201 -37.39 -3.30 -12.79
CA ALA A 201 -38.49 -3.20 -11.82
C ALA A 201 -39.76 -2.63 -12.45
N LYS A 202 -39.64 -1.49 -13.17
CA LYS A 202 -40.76 -0.88 -13.90
C LYS A 202 -41.38 -1.86 -14.89
N ASN A 203 -40.59 -2.50 -15.74
CA ASN A 203 -41.10 -3.46 -16.73
C ASN A 203 -41.77 -4.67 -16.05
N THR A 204 -41.30 -5.14 -14.90
CA THR A 204 -41.93 -6.22 -14.14
C THR A 204 -43.29 -5.77 -13.62
N PHE A 205 -43.40 -4.58 -13.03
CA PHE A 205 -44.66 -4.05 -12.53
C PHE A 205 -45.70 -3.82 -13.65
N TYR A 206 -45.26 -3.32 -14.81
CA TYR A 206 -46.17 -3.11 -15.94
C TYR A 206 -46.64 -4.40 -16.62
N ASN A 207 -45.93 -5.50 -16.47
CA ASN A 207 -46.28 -6.78 -17.08
C ASN A 207 -46.87 -7.81 -16.06
N LEU A 208 -47.19 -7.39 -14.84
CA LEU A 208 -47.94 -8.24 -13.92
C LEU A 208 -49.37 -8.45 -14.45
N PRO A 209 -49.88 -9.67 -14.62
CA PRO A 209 -51.26 -9.89 -14.96
C PRO A 209 -52.15 -9.37 -13.83
N TYR A 210 -53.22 -8.67 -14.18
CA TYR A 210 -54.28 -8.20 -13.27
C TYR A 210 -55.02 -9.39 -12.66
#